data_7858790339e8421c41c3c4e8e43c1c41
#
_entry.id   7858790339e8421c41c3c4e8e43c1c41
#
_cell.length_a   1.000
_cell.length_b   1.000
_cell.length_c   1.000
_cell.angle_alpha   90.00
_cell.angle_beta   90.00
_cell.angle_gamma   90.00
#
_symmetry.space_group_name_H-M   'P 1'
#
loop_
_entity.id
_entity.type
_entity.pdbx_description
1 polymer ?
#
loop_
_entity_poly.entity_id
_entity_poly.type
_entity_poly.pdbx_seq_one_letter_code
_entity_poly.pdbx_strand_id
1 'polypeptide(L)'
;MKKKLLSILLVLSLMLALVPAAFAAEPASGTCGAEGDGSNVTWTIDKNGVLTVTGTGAITSDAMQIRQLSNRSDVTSAVIGEGITDMGALWLDYTSLTSVSFPDTITRLKNVCSGCPELTSVRLPAKLESLVGAFTGCKSLTTIALPDTLKSISGSFASCDGLTEVVIPEGVKALGEGVFDGCTNLVRLTLPSTLQEIGSFCFGECRALKSVSIPEGITRLESHLFYNCTGLESISLPASLTSIGYRTFSGARNVKVVCYAGTEEQWKALSLSKDLFSGAKICYEHPDHIFDPLTNTPATCTDDGRIAGTCTVCGYSMDTVLPAYGHDWDEGKVLSEPDGLLCGFIEHTCRRCGGTGYTALAPEVLAYEQFTDIDPNAWSYEGIQFCVMMGYMSGTGDTTFAPDGVTTRAQIVQLS
;
A
#
# COMPACT_ATOMS: atom_id res chain seq x y z
N MET A 1 -10.34 -25.24 30.48
CA MET A 1 -9.10 -25.19 29.70
C MET A 1 -9.21 -25.89 28.35
N LYS A 2 -9.76 -27.10 28.22
CA LYS A 2 -9.89 -27.83 26.93
C LYS A 2 -10.66 -27.08 25.82
N LYS A 3 -11.69 -26.28 26.13
CA LYS A 3 -12.45 -25.51 25.11
C LYS A 3 -11.71 -24.28 24.56
N LYS A 4 -10.79 -23.66 25.30
CA LYS A 4 -9.98 -22.53 24.82
C LYS A 4 -8.81 -22.99 23.94
N LEU A 5 -8.23 -24.17 24.23
CA LEU A 5 -7.22 -24.77 23.36
C LEU A 5 -7.79 -25.16 22.00
N LEU A 6 -9.03 -25.69 21.98
CA LEU A 6 -9.72 -26.08 20.74
C LEU A 6 -10.03 -24.85 19.84
N SER A 7 -10.35 -23.70 20.45
CA SER A 7 -10.59 -22.46 19.70
C SER A 7 -9.31 -21.87 19.10
N ILE A 8 -8.20 -21.97 19.80
CA ILE A 8 -6.89 -21.48 19.31
C ILE A 8 -6.39 -22.38 18.17
N LEU A 9 -6.54 -23.70 18.29
CA LEU A 9 -6.21 -24.63 17.21
C LEU A 9 -7.11 -24.45 15.97
N LEU A 10 -8.40 -24.15 16.15
CA LEU A 10 -9.31 -23.88 15.02
C LEU A 10 -8.98 -22.57 14.31
N VAL A 11 -8.54 -21.54 15.03
CA VAL A 11 -8.10 -20.25 14.44
C VAL A 11 -6.77 -20.40 13.73
N LEU A 12 -5.83 -21.19 14.27
CA LEU A 12 -4.57 -21.48 13.57
C LEU A 12 -4.79 -22.33 12.31
N SER A 13 -5.67 -23.33 12.34
CA SER A 13 -5.95 -24.14 11.14
C SER A 13 -6.69 -23.35 10.06
N LEU A 14 -7.54 -22.36 10.42
CA LEU A 14 -8.16 -21.45 9.44
C LEU A 14 -7.16 -20.44 8.86
N MET A 15 -6.12 -20.07 9.60
CA MET A 15 -5.07 -19.17 9.08
C MET A 15 -4.10 -19.91 8.14
N LEU A 16 -3.81 -21.20 8.36
CA LEU A 16 -3.00 -22.02 7.45
C LEU A 16 -3.74 -22.39 6.15
N ALA A 17 -5.07 -22.52 6.18
CA ALA A 17 -5.88 -22.86 5.00
C ALA A 17 -6.00 -21.69 4.00
N LEU A 18 -5.44 -20.53 4.29
CA LEU A 18 -5.48 -19.32 3.44
C LEU A 18 -4.10 -18.90 2.87
N VAL A 19 -3.06 -19.71 3.05
CA VAL A 19 -1.86 -19.54 2.22
C VAL A 19 -2.15 -20.27 0.91
N PRO A 20 -2.44 -19.57 -0.21
CA PRO A 20 -2.48 -20.23 -1.49
C PRO A 20 -1.11 -20.90 -1.65
N ALA A 21 -1.10 -22.18 -1.95
CA ALA A 21 0.12 -22.87 -2.39
C ALA A 21 0.74 -21.97 -3.45
N ALA A 22 1.84 -21.31 -3.14
CA ALA A 22 2.57 -20.53 -4.11
C ALA A 22 3.03 -21.52 -5.16
N PHE A 23 2.29 -21.57 -6.27
CA PHE A 23 2.77 -22.30 -7.44
C PHE A 23 4.11 -21.66 -7.77
N ALA A 24 5.18 -22.49 -7.72
CA ALA A 24 6.48 -22.03 -8.16
C ALA A 24 6.32 -21.44 -9.56
N ALA A 25 6.79 -20.23 -9.78
CA ALA A 25 6.71 -19.61 -11.08
C ALA A 25 7.53 -20.44 -12.08
N GLU A 26 6.97 -20.68 -13.26
CA GLU A 26 7.74 -21.27 -14.35
C GLU A 26 8.80 -20.25 -14.80
N PRO A 27 10.11 -20.56 -14.65
CA PRO A 27 11.17 -19.66 -15.08
C PRO A 27 11.00 -19.29 -16.56
N ALA A 28 11.03 -18.01 -16.83
CA ALA A 28 10.81 -17.49 -18.16
C ALA A 28 11.73 -16.30 -18.43
N SER A 29 12.06 -16.06 -19.68
CA SER A 29 12.88 -14.93 -20.10
C SER A 29 12.54 -14.49 -21.52
N GLY A 30 12.92 -13.26 -21.84
CA GLY A 30 12.71 -12.71 -23.18
C GLY A 30 13.29 -11.31 -23.33
N THR A 31 12.96 -10.68 -24.45
CA THR A 31 13.33 -9.30 -24.78
C THR A 31 12.10 -8.41 -24.81
N CYS A 32 12.26 -7.13 -24.47
CA CYS A 32 11.16 -6.16 -24.42
C CYS A 32 11.59 -4.71 -24.73
N GLY A 33 12.76 -4.51 -25.33
CA GLY A 33 13.25 -3.19 -25.68
C GLY A 33 12.49 -2.54 -26.84
N ALA A 34 12.53 -1.22 -26.90
CA ALA A 34 11.92 -0.44 -27.99
C ALA A 34 12.83 -0.26 -29.20
N GLU A 35 14.10 -0.66 -29.11
CA GLU A 35 15.10 -0.45 -30.17
C GLU A 35 15.43 -1.74 -30.90
N GLY A 36 15.53 -1.67 -32.24
CA GLY A 36 15.97 -2.76 -33.08
C GLY A 36 15.11 -4.01 -32.95
N ASP A 37 15.73 -5.11 -32.54
CA ASP A 37 15.07 -6.42 -32.28
C ASP A 37 14.55 -6.55 -30.83
N GLY A 38 14.63 -5.49 -30.03
CA GLY A 38 14.21 -5.46 -28.65
C GLY A 38 15.23 -6.00 -27.64
N SER A 39 16.43 -6.40 -28.11
CA SER A 39 17.46 -7.00 -27.24
C SER A 39 18.16 -6.01 -26.29
N ASN A 40 17.96 -4.70 -26.49
CA ASN A 40 18.48 -3.66 -25.60
C ASN A 40 17.85 -3.71 -24.18
N VAL A 41 16.68 -4.33 -24.02
CA VAL A 41 16.04 -4.62 -22.72
C VAL A 41 15.62 -6.08 -22.67
N THR A 42 16.01 -6.75 -21.60
CA THR A 42 15.67 -8.15 -21.33
C THR A 42 14.88 -8.28 -20.04
N TRP A 43 14.11 -9.34 -19.91
CA TRP A 43 13.40 -9.68 -18.69
C TRP A 43 13.57 -11.16 -18.34
N THR A 44 13.52 -11.45 -17.06
CA THR A 44 13.51 -12.81 -16.50
C THR A 44 12.48 -12.92 -15.40
N ILE A 45 11.86 -14.09 -15.27
CA ILE A 45 11.05 -14.45 -14.09
C ILE A 45 11.68 -15.69 -13.50
N ASP A 46 12.05 -15.62 -12.22
CA ASP A 46 12.65 -16.76 -11.52
C ASP A 46 11.60 -17.70 -10.89
N LYS A 47 12.05 -18.78 -10.27
CA LYS A 47 11.18 -19.77 -9.60
C LYS A 47 10.38 -19.19 -8.42
N ASN A 48 10.76 -18.04 -7.88
CA ASN A 48 10.10 -17.36 -6.76
C ASN A 48 9.08 -16.32 -7.24
N GLY A 49 8.89 -16.19 -8.55
CA GLY A 49 7.98 -15.20 -9.15
C GLY A 49 8.54 -13.78 -9.16
N VAL A 50 9.87 -13.62 -9.10
CA VAL A 50 10.52 -12.31 -9.21
C VAL A 50 10.72 -11.97 -10.68
N LEU A 51 10.01 -10.95 -11.17
CA LEU A 51 10.25 -10.35 -12.47
C LEU A 51 11.41 -9.37 -12.35
N THR A 52 12.48 -9.60 -13.12
CA THR A 52 13.60 -8.65 -13.23
C THR A 52 13.67 -8.16 -14.67
N VAL A 53 13.68 -6.83 -14.87
CA VAL A 53 13.86 -6.19 -16.18
C VAL A 53 15.18 -5.44 -16.17
N THR A 54 16.07 -5.75 -17.11
CA THR A 54 17.42 -5.16 -17.19
C THR A 54 17.75 -4.71 -18.62
N GLY A 55 18.69 -3.79 -18.73
CA GLY A 55 19.12 -3.23 -20.01
C GLY A 55 19.15 -1.71 -20.01
N THR A 56 19.08 -1.10 -21.18
CA THR A 56 19.13 0.35 -21.35
C THR A 56 18.08 0.84 -22.33
N GLY A 57 17.50 2.02 -22.05
CA GLY A 57 16.51 2.65 -22.90
C GLY A 57 15.07 2.37 -22.50
N ALA A 58 14.17 2.53 -23.45
CA ALA A 58 12.73 2.34 -23.22
C ALA A 58 12.30 0.87 -23.42
N ILE A 59 11.29 0.44 -22.65
CA ILE A 59 10.54 -0.77 -22.96
C ILE A 59 9.62 -0.48 -24.15
N THR A 60 9.37 -1.48 -24.97
CA THR A 60 8.51 -1.33 -26.17
C THR A 60 7.10 -0.86 -25.81
N SER A 61 6.54 0.00 -26.63
CA SER A 61 5.13 0.41 -26.53
C SER A 61 4.18 -0.59 -27.23
N ASP A 62 4.71 -1.61 -27.90
CA ASP A 62 3.92 -2.66 -28.53
C ASP A 62 3.61 -3.78 -27.54
N ALA A 63 2.37 -3.78 -27.02
CA ALA A 63 1.88 -4.79 -26.09
C ALA A 63 1.93 -6.22 -26.63
N MET A 64 1.94 -6.41 -27.95
CA MET A 64 2.04 -7.74 -28.57
C MET A 64 3.42 -8.35 -28.40
N GLN A 65 4.47 -7.53 -28.39
CA GLN A 65 5.85 -7.99 -28.19
C GLN A 65 6.09 -8.48 -26.75
N ILE A 66 5.37 -7.89 -25.76
CA ILE A 66 5.49 -8.26 -24.36
C ILE A 66 4.31 -9.10 -23.85
N ARG A 67 3.53 -9.71 -24.76
CA ARG A 67 2.36 -10.53 -24.41
C ARG A 67 2.67 -11.64 -23.40
N GLN A 68 3.89 -12.17 -23.40
CA GLN A 68 4.34 -13.21 -22.47
C GLN A 68 4.37 -12.70 -21.00
N LEU A 69 4.45 -11.39 -20.79
CA LEU A 69 4.40 -10.74 -19.48
C LEU A 69 2.99 -10.35 -19.06
N SER A 70 1.99 -10.48 -19.95
CA SER A 70 0.61 -10.08 -19.63
C SER A 70 -0.11 -11.17 -18.84
N ASN A 71 -0.93 -10.77 -17.87
CA ASN A 71 -1.82 -11.64 -17.07
C ASN A 71 -1.10 -12.80 -16.34
N ARG A 72 0.13 -12.56 -15.86
CA ARG A 72 0.89 -13.53 -15.06
C ARG A 72 0.37 -13.49 -13.60
N SER A 73 -0.11 -14.61 -13.09
CA SER A 73 -0.51 -14.77 -11.69
C SER A 73 0.62 -15.29 -10.79
N ASP A 74 1.73 -15.68 -11.39
CA ASP A 74 2.91 -16.21 -10.72
C ASP A 74 3.98 -15.15 -10.44
N VAL A 75 3.79 -13.89 -10.90
CA VAL A 75 4.69 -12.78 -10.57
C VAL A 75 4.25 -12.16 -9.24
N THR A 76 5.13 -12.27 -8.24
CA THR A 76 4.89 -11.77 -6.88
C THR A 76 5.67 -10.50 -6.57
N SER A 77 6.79 -10.28 -7.25
CA SER A 77 7.52 -9.01 -7.15
C SER A 77 8.13 -8.62 -8.49
N ALA A 78 8.42 -7.32 -8.66
CA ALA A 78 9.01 -6.78 -9.87
C ALA A 78 10.15 -5.80 -9.57
N VAL A 79 11.30 -5.99 -10.21
CA VAL A 79 12.47 -5.13 -10.12
C VAL A 79 12.78 -4.58 -11.53
N ILE A 80 12.59 -3.29 -11.70
CA ILE A 80 12.97 -2.60 -12.93
C ILE A 80 14.36 -2.01 -12.74
N GLY A 81 15.31 -2.46 -13.56
CA GLY A 81 16.74 -2.15 -13.42
C GLY A 81 17.10 -0.73 -13.83
N GLU A 82 18.22 -0.26 -13.29
CA GLU A 82 18.82 1.02 -13.68
C GLU A 82 19.16 0.99 -15.18
N GLY A 83 18.96 2.14 -15.86
CA GLY A 83 19.10 2.23 -17.31
C GLY A 83 17.79 2.13 -18.09
N ILE A 84 16.72 1.61 -17.48
CA ILE A 84 15.37 1.68 -18.07
C ILE A 84 14.85 3.12 -17.92
N THR A 85 14.41 3.72 -19.02
CA THR A 85 13.99 5.13 -19.06
C THR A 85 12.48 5.33 -19.25
N ASP A 86 11.78 4.31 -19.76
CA ASP A 86 10.34 4.34 -19.98
C ASP A 86 9.75 2.91 -19.86
N MET A 87 8.59 2.79 -19.25
CA MET A 87 7.91 1.50 -19.05
C MET A 87 7.20 0.99 -20.30
N GLY A 88 7.03 1.81 -21.33
CA GLY A 88 6.35 1.43 -22.57
C GLY A 88 4.96 0.84 -22.32
N ALA A 89 4.72 -0.38 -22.80
CA ALA A 89 3.50 -1.14 -22.57
C ALA A 89 3.59 -2.14 -21.40
N LEU A 90 4.65 -2.12 -20.60
CA LEU A 90 4.76 -2.98 -19.42
C LEU A 90 4.01 -2.36 -18.23
N TRP A 91 2.77 -2.76 -18.05
CA TRP A 91 1.87 -2.15 -17.07
C TRP A 91 1.94 -2.78 -15.67
N LEU A 92 2.52 -3.96 -15.53
CA LEU A 92 2.67 -4.70 -14.26
C LEU A 92 1.33 -4.94 -13.51
N ASP A 93 0.24 -5.14 -14.25
CA ASP A 93 -1.10 -5.34 -13.68
C ASP A 93 -1.26 -6.79 -13.20
N TYR A 94 -0.50 -7.17 -12.18
CA TYR A 94 -0.44 -8.54 -11.65
C TYR A 94 -1.19 -8.64 -10.33
N THR A 95 -2.19 -9.51 -10.27
CA THR A 95 -3.03 -9.69 -9.07
C THR A 95 -2.26 -10.20 -7.85
N SER A 96 -1.16 -10.93 -8.08
CA SER A 96 -0.29 -11.48 -7.03
C SER A 96 0.90 -10.58 -6.67
N LEU A 97 1.03 -9.40 -7.32
CA LEU A 97 2.16 -8.52 -7.11
C LEU A 97 2.11 -7.90 -5.69
N THR A 98 3.12 -8.16 -4.88
CA THR A 98 3.23 -7.64 -3.51
C THR A 98 4.20 -6.46 -3.41
N SER A 99 5.20 -6.42 -4.30
CA SER A 99 6.19 -5.35 -4.31
C SER A 99 6.66 -4.97 -5.71
N VAL A 100 7.02 -3.69 -5.90
CA VAL A 100 7.64 -3.19 -7.13
C VAL A 100 8.68 -2.13 -6.84
N SER A 101 9.82 -2.20 -7.55
CA SER A 101 10.89 -1.21 -7.48
C SER A 101 11.17 -0.63 -8.86
N PHE A 102 11.17 0.70 -8.95
CA PHE A 102 11.50 1.44 -10.17
C PHE A 102 12.84 2.16 -10.03
N PRO A 103 13.63 2.27 -11.13
CA PRO A 103 14.91 2.96 -11.12
C PRO A 103 14.75 4.49 -11.17
N ASP A 104 15.77 5.19 -10.69
CA ASP A 104 15.79 6.68 -10.68
C ASP A 104 15.97 7.32 -12.08
N THR A 105 16.13 6.50 -13.11
CA THR A 105 16.18 6.93 -14.53
C THR A 105 14.79 7.23 -15.10
N ILE A 106 13.72 6.72 -14.47
CA ILE A 106 12.33 6.95 -14.90
C ILE A 106 11.83 8.26 -14.27
N THR A 107 11.34 9.17 -15.11
CA THR A 107 10.74 10.45 -14.67
C THR A 107 9.22 10.48 -14.80
N ARG A 108 8.64 9.50 -15.46
CA ARG A 108 7.18 9.40 -15.66
C ARG A 108 6.71 7.96 -15.53
N LEU A 109 5.68 7.73 -14.73
CA LEU A 109 4.98 6.46 -14.66
C LEU A 109 3.54 6.64 -15.16
N LYS A 110 3.14 5.78 -16.09
CA LYS A 110 1.81 5.82 -16.71
C LYS A 110 1.20 4.42 -16.77
N ASN A 111 -0.03 4.29 -16.24
CA ASN A 111 -0.82 3.05 -16.26
C ASN A 111 -0.05 1.83 -15.74
N VAL A 112 0.68 1.98 -14.65
CA VAL A 112 1.44 0.86 -14.05
C VAL A 112 0.78 0.39 -12.77
N CYS A 113 0.81 -0.92 -12.53
CA CYS A 113 0.29 -1.56 -11.31
C CYS A 113 -1.20 -1.27 -11.04
N SER A 114 -2.02 -1.11 -12.07
CA SER A 114 -3.46 -1.01 -11.90
C SER A 114 -4.05 -2.37 -11.57
N GLY A 115 -4.92 -2.45 -10.53
CA GLY A 115 -5.53 -3.73 -10.14
C GLY A 115 -4.57 -4.72 -9.49
N CYS A 116 -3.58 -4.25 -8.74
CA CYS A 116 -2.68 -5.07 -7.92
C CYS A 116 -3.15 -5.06 -6.45
N PRO A 117 -4.18 -5.84 -6.08
CA PRO A 117 -4.80 -5.76 -4.75
C PRO A 117 -3.86 -6.16 -3.61
N GLU A 118 -2.87 -7.00 -3.88
CA GLU A 118 -1.89 -7.49 -2.90
C GLU A 118 -0.65 -6.60 -2.77
N LEU A 119 -0.57 -5.51 -3.57
CA LEU A 119 0.60 -4.63 -3.56
C LEU A 119 0.69 -3.86 -2.25
N THR A 120 1.76 -4.13 -1.48
CA THR A 120 2.02 -3.49 -0.19
C THR A 120 3.20 -2.54 -0.22
N SER A 121 4.15 -2.75 -1.14
CA SER A 121 5.41 -2.00 -1.19
C SER A 121 5.71 -1.48 -2.60
N VAL A 122 6.01 -0.20 -2.68
CA VAL A 122 6.37 0.49 -3.92
C VAL A 122 7.58 1.39 -3.68
N ARG A 123 8.68 1.13 -4.39
CA ARG A 123 9.79 2.10 -4.49
C ARG A 123 9.61 2.95 -5.76
N LEU A 124 9.17 4.19 -5.59
CA LEU A 124 9.09 5.16 -6.67
C LEU A 124 10.48 5.72 -7.04
N PRO A 125 10.69 6.11 -8.32
CA PRO A 125 11.90 6.81 -8.73
C PRO A 125 12.09 8.13 -7.97
N ALA A 126 13.30 8.41 -7.46
CA ALA A 126 13.57 9.67 -6.76
C ALA A 126 13.47 10.90 -7.67
N LYS A 127 13.54 10.71 -9.00
CA LYS A 127 13.42 11.77 -10.02
C LYS A 127 12.06 11.79 -10.71
N LEU A 128 11.05 11.13 -10.16
CA LEU A 128 9.73 11.06 -10.75
C LEU A 128 9.07 12.45 -10.79
N GLU A 129 8.63 12.88 -11.96
CA GLU A 129 7.95 14.16 -12.17
C GLU A 129 6.44 14.02 -12.39
N SER A 130 5.98 12.88 -12.88
CA SER A 130 4.57 12.68 -13.23
C SER A 130 4.08 11.26 -12.98
N LEU A 131 2.89 11.15 -12.36
CA LEU A 131 2.14 9.93 -12.14
C LEU A 131 0.80 10.02 -12.86
N VAL A 132 0.48 9.07 -13.74
CA VAL A 132 -0.77 9.06 -14.50
C VAL A 132 -1.35 7.65 -14.54
N GLY A 133 -2.55 7.45 -13.98
CA GLY A 133 -3.28 6.18 -14.02
C GLY A 133 -2.57 5.03 -13.29
N ALA A 134 -1.65 5.32 -12.37
CA ALA A 134 -0.86 4.31 -11.68
C ALA A 134 -1.52 3.89 -10.36
N PHE A 135 -1.31 2.64 -9.96
CA PHE A 135 -1.71 2.10 -8.64
C PHE A 135 -3.21 2.10 -8.35
N THR A 136 -4.07 2.30 -9.34
CA THR A 136 -5.53 2.21 -9.15
C THR A 136 -5.91 0.81 -8.65
N GLY A 137 -6.70 0.72 -7.57
CA GLY A 137 -7.15 -0.57 -7.01
C GLY A 137 -6.09 -1.35 -6.23
N CYS A 138 -4.99 -0.74 -5.83
CA CYS A 138 -3.98 -1.33 -4.94
C CYS A 138 -4.48 -1.31 -3.49
N LYS A 139 -5.35 -2.25 -3.14
CA LYS A 139 -6.10 -2.24 -1.88
C LYS A 139 -5.25 -2.48 -0.64
N SER A 140 -4.13 -3.20 -0.78
CA SER A 140 -3.20 -3.49 0.33
C SER A 140 -2.12 -2.43 0.52
N LEU A 141 -2.08 -1.39 -0.35
CA LEU A 141 -1.11 -0.31 -0.24
C LEU A 141 -1.49 0.63 0.91
N THR A 142 -0.78 0.55 2.03
CA THR A 142 -1.10 1.31 3.25
C THR A 142 -0.45 2.69 3.30
N THR A 143 0.68 2.85 2.65
CA THR A 143 1.42 4.12 2.57
C THR A 143 2.11 4.23 1.22
N ILE A 144 2.36 5.45 0.79
CA ILE A 144 3.16 5.77 -0.40
C ILE A 144 4.06 6.97 -0.13
N ALA A 145 5.36 6.83 -0.39
CA ALA A 145 6.31 7.93 -0.31
C ALA A 145 6.41 8.60 -1.69
N LEU A 146 5.82 9.77 -1.83
CA LEU A 146 5.88 10.55 -3.07
C LEU A 146 7.17 11.40 -3.09
N PRO A 147 7.98 11.38 -4.15
CA PRO A 147 9.22 12.15 -4.21
C PRO A 147 8.98 13.66 -4.40
N ASP A 148 9.85 14.48 -3.83
CA ASP A 148 9.76 15.96 -3.92
C ASP A 148 9.89 16.52 -5.34
N THR A 149 10.37 15.73 -6.29
CA THR A 149 10.46 16.08 -7.71
C THR A 149 9.11 16.03 -8.43
N LEU A 150 8.06 15.47 -7.80
CA LEU A 150 6.76 15.25 -8.41
C LEU A 150 6.05 16.59 -8.66
N LYS A 151 5.53 16.76 -9.88
CA LYS A 151 4.85 17.98 -10.36
C LYS A 151 3.35 17.80 -10.57
N SER A 152 2.94 16.57 -10.93
CA SER A 152 1.53 16.27 -11.22
C SER A 152 1.18 14.81 -10.94
N ILE A 153 -0.08 14.62 -10.50
CA ILE A 153 -0.68 13.30 -10.28
C ILE A 153 -2.07 13.32 -10.94
N SER A 154 -2.42 12.30 -11.71
CA SER A 154 -3.74 12.19 -12.34
C SER A 154 -4.21 10.75 -12.40
N GLY A 155 -5.47 10.48 -12.02
CA GLY A 155 -6.11 9.16 -12.10
C GLY A 155 -5.36 8.04 -11.37
N SER A 156 -4.48 8.39 -10.44
CA SER A 156 -3.66 7.43 -9.69
C SER A 156 -4.23 7.24 -8.29
N PHE A 157 -3.99 6.09 -7.70
CA PHE A 157 -4.45 5.72 -6.34
C PHE A 157 -5.97 5.62 -6.15
N ALA A 158 -6.78 5.69 -7.20
CA ALA A 158 -8.22 5.46 -7.03
C ALA A 158 -8.47 4.05 -6.46
N SER A 159 -9.40 3.93 -5.50
CA SER A 159 -9.73 2.66 -4.81
C SER A 159 -8.53 1.98 -4.11
N CYS A 160 -7.59 2.76 -3.61
CA CYS A 160 -6.53 2.29 -2.71
C CYS A 160 -7.05 2.29 -1.27
N ASP A 161 -7.89 1.31 -0.95
CA ASP A 161 -8.57 1.22 0.36
C ASP A 161 -7.60 1.11 1.54
N GLY A 162 -6.38 0.60 1.31
CA GLY A 162 -5.35 0.49 2.34
C GLY A 162 -4.74 1.81 2.79
N LEU A 163 -4.77 2.86 1.93
CA LEU A 163 -4.14 4.14 2.24
C LEU A 163 -4.84 4.84 3.41
N THR A 164 -4.08 5.16 4.45
CA THR A 164 -4.58 5.84 5.65
C THR A 164 -4.08 7.28 5.78
N GLU A 165 -2.88 7.54 5.28
CA GLU A 165 -2.29 8.88 5.26
C GLU A 165 -1.57 9.12 3.92
N VAL A 166 -1.72 10.32 3.38
CA VAL A 166 -0.99 10.77 2.18
C VAL A 166 -0.51 12.20 2.39
N VAL A 167 0.78 12.41 2.11
CA VAL A 167 1.39 13.74 2.04
C VAL A 167 1.76 14.01 0.59
N ILE A 168 1.12 15.01 0.00
CA ILE A 168 1.48 15.47 -1.35
C ILE A 168 2.65 16.42 -1.22
N PRO A 169 3.79 16.18 -1.91
CA PRO A 169 4.99 16.99 -1.75
C PRO A 169 4.82 18.41 -2.30
N GLU A 170 5.57 19.35 -1.73
CA GLU A 170 5.68 20.70 -2.27
C GLU A 170 6.25 20.63 -3.71
N GLY A 171 5.74 21.49 -4.57
CA GLY A 171 6.08 21.44 -6.02
C GLY A 171 5.01 20.80 -6.89
N VAL A 172 4.11 19.98 -6.33
CA VAL A 172 2.91 19.51 -7.05
C VAL A 172 1.97 20.70 -7.26
N LYS A 173 1.65 20.98 -8.53
CA LYS A 173 0.79 22.10 -8.91
C LYS A 173 -0.63 21.67 -9.29
N ALA A 174 -0.80 20.42 -9.69
CA ALA A 174 -2.10 19.90 -10.12
C ALA A 174 -2.32 18.47 -9.63
N LEU A 175 -3.50 18.23 -9.06
CA LEU A 175 -4.10 16.94 -8.87
C LEU A 175 -5.20 16.79 -9.91
N GLY A 176 -5.09 15.79 -10.76
CA GLY A 176 -6.08 15.52 -11.81
C GLY A 176 -7.37 14.91 -11.26
N GLU A 177 -8.22 14.44 -12.17
CA GLU A 177 -9.47 13.78 -11.82
C GLU A 177 -9.22 12.46 -11.08
N GLY A 178 -10.02 12.20 -10.02
CA GLY A 178 -10.12 10.92 -9.33
C GLY A 178 -8.84 10.42 -8.67
N VAL A 179 -7.89 11.26 -8.30
CA VAL A 179 -6.57 10.81 -7.79
C VAL A 179 -6.70 9.88 -6.60
N PHE A 180 -7.59 10.18 -5.65
CA PHE A 180 -7.84 9.38 -4.45
C PHE A 180 -9.31 8.96 -4.33
N ASP A 181 -10.03 8.92 -5.46
CA ASP A 181 -11.43 8.50 -5.46
C ASP A 181 -11.56 7.07 -4.91
N GLY A 182 -12.43 6.89 -3.91
CA GLY A 182 -12.63 5.58 -3.29
C GLY A 182 -11.54 5.16 -2.30
N CYS A 183 -10.62 6.02 -1.87
CA CYS A 183 -9.69 5.74 -0.77
C CYS A 183 -10.45 5.76 0.57
N THR A 184 -11.23 4.71 0.84
CA THR A 184 -12.24 4.68 1.90
C THR A 184 -11.67 4.82 3.30
N ASN A 185 -10.43 4.41 3.53
CA ASN A 185 -9.73 4.48 4.82
C ASN A 185 -8.75 5.66 4.94
N LEU A 186 -8.72 6.57 3.97
CA LEU A 186 -7.85 7.74 4.03
C LEU A 186 -8.33 8.68 5.14
N VAL A 187 -7.55 8.76 6.23
CA VAL A 187 -7.87 9.55 7.42
C VAL A 187 -7.23 10.93 7.34
N ARG A 188 -6.00 11.00 6.83
CA ARG A 188 -5.19 12.22 6.75
C ARG A 188 -4.69 12.49 5.36
N LEU A 189 -4.91 13.71 4.92
CA LEU A 189 -4.41 14.23 3.64
C LEU A 189 -3.74 15.58 3.87
N THR A 190 -2.48 15.72 3.44
CA THR A 190 -1.76 16.98 3.46
C THR A 190 -1.57 17.46 2.02
N LEU A 191 -2.10 18.63 1.71
CA LEU A 191 -1.97 19.27 0.40
C LEU A 191 -0.83 20.31 0.43
N PRO A 192 -0.04 20.45 -0.66
CA PRO A 192 1.05 21.41 -0.72
C PRO A 192 0.54 22.83 -0.91
N SER A 193 1.31 23.81 -0.43
CA SER A 193 1.01 25.24 -0.62
C SER A 193 1.11 25.68 -2.09
N THR A 194 1.80 24.91 -2.92
CA THR A 194 2.02 25.17 -4.35
C THR A 194 0.87 24.74 -5.25
N LEU A 195 -0.17 24.07 -4.70
CA LEU A 195 -1.27 23.51 -5.46
C LEU A 195 -2.14 24.60 -6.08
N GLN A 196 -2.44 24.48 -7.37
CA GLN A 196 -3.23 25.44 -8.15
C GLN A 196 -4.53 24.85 -8.68
N GLU A 197 -4.57 23.53 -8.89
CA GLU A 197 -5.71 22.83 -9.48
C GLU A 197 -5.99 21.51 -8.77
N ILE A 198 -7.29 21.22 -8.52
CA ILE A 198 -7.77 19.95 -7.98
C ILE A 198 -8.94 19.51 -8.88
N GLY A 199 -8.79 18.38 -9.55
CA GLY A 199 -9.78 17.84 -10.48
C GLY A 199 -11.02 17.29 -9.79
N SER A 200 -12.05 17.03 -10.61
CA SER A 200 -13.30 16.41 -10.16
C SER A 200 -13.05 15.04 -9.52
N PHE A 201 -13.88 14.66 -8.55
CA PHE A 201 -13.81 13.38 -7.83
C PHE A 201 -12.46 13.12 -7.13
N CYS A 202 -11.54 14.10 -7.05
CA CYS A 202 -10.18 13.85 -6.56
C CYS A 202 -10.13 13.19 -5.17
N PHE A 203 -11.10 13.49 -4.31
CA PHE A 203 -11.27 12.92 -2.98
C PHE A 203 -12.66 12.31 -2.78
N GLY A 204 -13.35 11.92 -3.86
CA GLY A 204 -14.65 11.25 -3.78
C GLY A 204 -14.55 9.97 -2.94
N GLU A 205 -15.62 9.63 -2.23
CA GLU A 205 -15.71 8.39 -1.40
C GLU A 205 -14.60 8.22 -0.32
N CYS A 206 -13.82 9.27 0.01
CA CYS A 206 -12.85 9.24 1.11
C CYS A 206 -13.61 9.29 2.45
N ARG A 207 -14.24 8.16 2.81
CA ARG A 207 -15.22 8.08 3.91
C ARG A 207 -14.61 8.25 5.30
N ALA A 208 -13.32 7.95 5.48
CA ALA A 208 -12.61 8.11 6.75
C ALA A 208 -11.98 9.51 6.93
N LEU A 209 -11.91 10.32 5.86
CA LEU A 209 -11.27 11.64 5.91
C LEU A 209 -11.99 12.55 6.91
N LYS A 210 -11.27 13.01 7.94
CA LYS A 210 -11.83 13.80 9.03
C LYS A 210 -11.75 15.29 8.79
N SER A 211 -10.64 15.73 8.21
CA SER A 211 -10.41 17.15 7.94
C SER A 211 -9.54 17.32 6.71
N VAL A 212 -9.67 18.44 6.04
CA VAL A 212 -8.80 18.85 4.94
C VAL A 212 -8.67 20.36 4.91
N SER A 213 -7.45 20.83 4.64
CA SER A 213 -7.17 22.25 4.39
C SER A 213 -6.86 22.43 2.89
N ILE A 214 -7.68 23.26 2.24
CA ILE A 214 -7.47 23.63 0.84
C ILE A 214 -6.54 24.84 0.81
N PRO A 215 -5.39 24.76 0.13
CA PRO A 215 -4.40 25.83 0.14
C PRO A 215 -4.86 27.08 -0.63
N GLU A 216 -4.25 28.22 -0.29
CA GLU A 216 -4.42 29.45 -1.05
C GLU A 216 -3.97 29.27 -2.51
N GLY A 217 -4.63 30.00 -3.44
CA GLY A 217 -4.44 29.85 -4.88
C GLY A 217 -5.46 28.95 -5.56
N ILE A 218 -6.15 28.08 -4.81
CA ILE A 218 -7.31 27.35 -5.33
C ILE A 218 -8.49 28.33 -5.43
N THR A 219 -8.93 28.59 -6.66
CA THR A 219 -10.05 29.52 -6.93
C THR A 219 -11.38 28.82 -7.14
N ARG A 220 -11.35 27.52 -7.39
CA ARG A 220 -12.55 26.70 -7.65
C ARG A 220 -12.41 25.32 -7.02
N LEU A 221 -13.46 24.85 -6.36
CA LEU A 221 -13.62 23.45 -6.03
C LEU A 221 -14.45 22.78 -7.13
N GLU A 222 -13.88 21.74 -7.74
CA GLU A 222 -14.50 21.04 -8.86
C GLU A 222 -15.69 20.15 -8.43
N SER A 223 -16.47 19.70 -9.42
CA SER A 223 -17.66 18.87 -9.18
C SER A 223 -17.28 17.55 -8.48
N HIS A 224 -18.10 17.13 -7.51
CA HIS A 224 -17.94 15.88 -6.77
C HIS A 224 -16.61 15.74 -6.00
N LEU A 225 -15.87 16.81 -5.75
CA LEU A 225 -14.53 16.78 -5.14
C LEU A 225 -14.51 16.01 -3.83
N PHE A 226 -15.50 16.20 -2.95
CA PHE A 226 -15.69 15.51 -1.67
C PHE A 226 -17.00 14.72 -1.64
N TYR A 227 -17.40 14.17 -2.78
CA TYR A 227 -18.61 13.35 -2.87
C TYR A 227 -18.53 12.16 -1.91
N ASN A 228 -19.59 11.96 -1.10
CA ASN A 228 -19.66 10.88 -0.11
C ASN A 228 -18.49 10.81 0.93
N CYS A 229 -17.81 11.92 1.20
CA CYS A 229 -16.86 12.01 2.32
C CYS A 229 -17.63 12.04 3.65
N THR A 230 -18.25 10.93 4.01
CA THR A 230 -19.14 10.83 5.17
C THR A 230 -18.45 11.06 6.50
N GLY A 231 -17.13 10.88 6.58
CA GLY A 231 -16.31 11.15 7.77
C GLY A 231 -15.90 12.60 7.97
N LEU A 232 -16.09 13.47 6.94
CA LEU A 232 -15.57 14.83 6.95
C LEU A 232 -16.30 15.69 8.00
N GLU A 233 -15.55 16.16 9.01
CA GLU A 233 -16.05 16.94 10.12
C GLU A 233 -15.63 18.41 10.06
N SER A 234 -14.49 18.69 9.42
CA SER A 234 -13.97 20.04 9.28
C SER A 234 -13.34 20.27 7.92
N ILE A 235 -13.46 21.48 7.38
CA ILE A 235 -12.78 21.91 6.18
C ILE A 235 -12.29 23.35 6.31
N SER A 236 -11.03 23.58 5.88
CA SER A 236 -10.49 24.93 5.71
C SER A 236 -10.48 25.31 4.24
N LEU A 237 -11.04 26.46 3.92
CA LEU A 237 -11.21 26.99 2.58
C LEU A 237 -10.45 28.31 2.40
N PRO A 238 -9.74 28.51 1.27
CA PRO A 238 -8.93 29.69 1.04
C PRO A 238 -9.77 30.93 0.71
N ALA A 239 -9.21 32.13 0.97
CA ALA A 239 -9.82 33.40 0.58
C ALA A 239 -9.87 33.59 -0.94
N SER A 240 -8.99 32.91 -1.69
CA SER A 240 -8.96 32.90 -3.14
C SER A 240 -10.17 32.21 -3.80
N LEU A 241 -10.98 31.45 -3.04
CA LEU A 241 -12.11 30.70 -3.55
C LEU A 241 -13.20 31.60 -4.13
N THR A 242 -13.58 31.33 -5.38
CA THR A 242 -14.63 32.09 -6.10
C THR A 242 -15.87 31.26 -6.46
N SER A 243 -15.73 29.93 -6.48
CA SER A 243 -16.84 29.04 -6.82
C SER A 243 -16.69 27.63 -6.27
N ILE A 244 -17.84 26.97 -6.03
CA ILE A 244 -17.93 25.56 -5.64
C ILE A 244 -18.78 24.83 -6.69
N GLY A 245 -18.24 23.76 -7.24
CA GLY A 245 -18.83 22.97 -8.31
C GLY A 245 -20.09 22.18 -7.90
N TYR A 246 -20.67 21.51 -8.86
CA TYR A 246 -21.87 20.72 -8.64
C TYR A 246 -21.59 19.50 -7.75
N ARG A 247 -22.41 19.30 -6.71
CA ARG A 247 -22.30 18.16 -5.78
C ARG A 247 -20.95 17.99 -5.10
N THR A 248 -20.13 19.02 -4.99
CA THR A 248 -18.81 18.97 -4.38
C THR A 248 -18.83 18.30 -2.99
N PHE A 249 -19.83 18.58 -2.16
CA PHE A 249 -19.98 18.02 -0.81
C PHE A 249 -21.20 17.10 -0.68
N SER A 250 -21.76 16.60 -1.78
CA SER A 250 -22.94 15.73 -1.71
C SER A 250 -22.60 14.45 -0.94
N GLY A 251 -23.31 14.15 0.15
CA GLY A 251 -23.04 13.04 1.04
C GLY A 251 -22.11 13.37 2.22
N ALA A 252 -21.37 14.47 2.21
CA ALA A 252 -20.55 14.93 3.33
C ALA A 252 -21.42 15.65 4.40
N ARG A 253 -22.26 14.89 5.09
CA ARG A 253 -23.29 15.42 6.01
C ARG A 253 -22.80 15.68 7.43
N ASN A 254 -21.56 15.31 7.75
CA ASN A 254 -21.00 15.39 9.11
C ASN A 254 -20.12 16.63 9.30
N VAL A 255 -20.06 17.54 8.34
CA VAL A 255 -19.28 18.78 8.47
C VAL A 255 -19.85 19.61 9.61
N LYS A 256 -19.04 19.83 10.65
CA LYS A 256 -19.38 20.60 11.86
C LYS A 256 -18.83 22.03 11.81
N VAL A 257 -17.67 22.19 11.16
CA VAL A 257 -16.95 23.47 11.08
C VAL A 257 -16.40 23.70 9.69
N VAL A 258 -16.58 24.92 9.21
CA VAL A 258 -15.93 25.44 7.99
C VAL A 258 -15.09 26.63 8.40
N CYS A 259 -13.77 26.56 8.24
CA CYS A 259 -12.87 27.69 8.41
C CYS A 259 -12.67 28.35 7.03
N TYR A 260 -13.07 29.59 6.90
CA TYR A 260 -12.89 30.33 5.66
C TYR A 260 -11.89 31.46 5.88
N ALA A 261 -10.83 31.50 5.06
CA ALA A 261 -9.76 32.47 5.20
C ALA A 261 -10.18 33.91 4.83
N GLY A 262 -11.25 34.03 4.04
CA GLY A 262 -11.82 35.33 3.63
C GLY A 262 -12.82 35.90 4.61
N THR A 263 -13.36 37.07 4.26
CA THR A 263 -14.40 37.76 5.05
C THR A 263 -15.78 37.15 4.87
N GLU A 264 -16.71 37.53 5.74
CA GLU A 264 -18.11 37.12 5.64
C GLU A 264 -18.77 37.63 4.35
N GLU A 265 -18.41 38.84 3.87
CA GLU A 265 -18.87 39.41 2.61
C GLU A 265 -18.42 38.58 1.42
N GLN A 266 -17.16 38.14 1.41
CA GLN A 266 -16.63 37.27 0.34
C GLN A 266 -17.36 35.91 0.36
N TRP A 267 -17.61 35.33 1.56
CA TRP A 267 -18.39 34.10 1.69
C TRP A 267 -19.79 34.22 1.09
N LYS A 268 -20.49 35.31 1.41
CA LYS A 268 -21.84 35.59 0.87
C LYS A 268 -21.82 35.73 -0.66
N ALA A 269 -20.73 36.28 -1.21
CA ALA A 269 -20.54 36.43 -2.65
C ALA A 269 -20.41 35.09 -3.42
N LEU A 270 -19.99 33.99 -2.75
CA LEU A 270 -19.92 32.66 -3.35
C LEU A 270 -21.31 32.11 -3.76
N SER A 271 -22.42 32.74 -3.29
CA SER A 271 -23.80 32.38 -3.66
C SER A 271 -24.11 30.88 -3.45
N LEU A 272 -23.64 30.30 -2.37
CA LEU A 272 -23.78 28.89 -2.05
C LEU A 272 -25.25 28.53 -1.76
N SER A 273 -25.60 27.27 -2.02
CA SER A 273 -26.87 26.72 -1.55
C SER A 273 -26.97 26.82 -0.04
N LYS A 274 -28.12 27.23 0.47
CA LYS A 274 -28.38 27.39 1.91
C LYS A 274 -28.15 26.10 2.71
N ASP A 275 -28.26 24.96 2.06
CA ASP A 275 -28.17 23.65 2.69
C ASP A 275 -26.77 23.04 2.61
N LEU A 276 -25.82 23.71 1.91
CA LEU A 276 -24.50 23.13 1.62
C LEU A 276 -23.75 22.73 2.87
N PHE A 277 -23.81 23.57 3.93
CA PHE A 277 -23.19 23.32 5.23
C PHE A 277 -24.22 23.54 6.36
N SER A 278 -25.43 23.00 6.17
CA SER A 278 -26.52 23.19 7.14
C SER A 278 -26.12 22.61 8.50
N GLY A 279 -26.16 23.47 9.51
CA GLY A 279 -25.79 23.14 10.90
C GLY A 279 -24.29 23.25 11.21
N ALA A 280 -23.41 23.50 10.23
CA ALA A 280 -22.00 23.76 10.47
C ALA A 280 -21.76 25.18 10.98
N LYS A 281 -20.76 25.34 11.85
CA LYS A 281 -20.23 26.65 12.25
C LYS A 281 -19.30 27.18 11.15
N ILE A 282 -19.58 28.36 10.61
CA ILE A 282 -18.67 29.04 9.67
C ILE A 282 -17.84 30.06 10.46
N CYS A 283 -16.51 29.96 10.34
CA CYS A 283 -15.54 30.86 10.92
C CYS A 283 -14.86 31.64 9.81
N TYR A 284 -14.89 32.95 9.85
CA TYR A 284 -14.31 33.85 8.84
C TYR A 284 -12.94 34.35 9.27
N GLU A 285 -12.11 34.78 8.32
CA GLU A 285 -10.75 35.26 8.56
C GLU A 285 -9.90 34.24 9.34
N HIS A 286 -10.21 32.96 9.09
CA HIS A 286 -9.63 31.82 9.79
C HIS A 286 -9.12 30.78 8.77
N PRO A 287 -7.86 30.94 8.29
CA PRO A 287 -7.35 30.14 7.17
C PRO A 287 -7.16 28.67 7.53
N ASP A 288 -6.85 28.38 8.80
CA ASP A 288 -6.64 27.00 9.25
C ASP A 288 -6.87 26.87 10.76
N HIS A 289 -6.99 25.64 11.25
CA HIS A 289 -7.14 25.39 12.68
C HIS A 289 -5.82 25.62 13.44
N ILE A 290 -5.88 26.39 14.51
CA ILE A 290 -4.77 26.58 15.47
C ILE A 290 -5.07 25.74 16.71
N PHE A 291 -4.49 24.55 16.76
CA PHE A 291 -4.67 23.63 17.88
C PHE A 291 -3.67 23.90 19.01
N ASP A 292 -4.16 24.06 20.22
CA ASP A 292 -3.35 24.18 21.42
C ASP A 292 -4.07 23.53 22.62
N PRO A 293 -3.46 22.54 23.29
CA PRO A 293 -2.27 21.82 22.80
C PRO A 293 -2.58 20.92 21.59
N LEU A 294 -1.61 20.74 20.72
CA LEU A 294 -1.69 19.75 19.64
C LEU A 294 -0.88 18.52 20.01
N THR A 295 -1.55 17.41 20.22
CA THR A 295 -0.92 16.09 20.26
C THR A 295 -0.79 15.56 18.83
N ASN A 296 0.43 15.34 18.41
CA ASN A 296 0.71 14.72 17.10
C ASN A 296 1.74 13.62 17.29
N THR A 297 1.26 12.41 17.54
CA THR A 297 2.09 11.22 17.61
C THR A 297 1.97 10.50 16.27
N PRO A 298 3.03 10.41 15.47
CA PRO A 298 2.98 9.72 14.19
C PRO A 298 2.75 8.22 14.42
N ALA A 299 2.07 7.57 13.48
CA ALA A 299 2.00 6.12 13.45
C ALA A 299 3.39 5.53 13.16
N THR A 300 3.65 4.34 13.67
CA THR A 300 4.85 3.56 13.38
C THR A 300 4.49 2.30 12.60
N CYS A 301 5.44 1.41 12.39
CA CYS A 301 5.14 0.12 11.78
C CYS A 301 4.25 -0.76 12.67
N THR A 302 4.31 -0.59 13.99
CA THR A 302 3.63 -1.44 14.98
C THR A 302 2.60 -0.71 15.83
N ASP A 303 2.75 0.60 15.99
CA ASP A 303 1.93 1.38 16.91
C ASP A 303 1.10 2.41 16.15
N ASP A 304 -0.15 2.54 16.57
CA ASP A 304 -1.03 3.59 16.07
C ASP A 304 -0.53 4.98 16.47
N GLY A 305 -0.61 5.91 15.54
CA GLY A 305 -0.42 7.33 15.80
C GLY A 305 -1.69 7.99 16.34
N ARG A 306 -1.59 9.23 16.80
CA ARG A 306 -2.74 10.02 17.25
C ARG A 306 -2.54 11.50 16.98
N ILE A 307 -3.60 12.14 16.50
CA ILE A 307 -3.67 13.60 16.39
C ILE A 307 -4.87 14.04 17.20
N ALA A 308 -4.63 14.89 18.22
CA ALA A 308 -5.69 15.41 19.05
C ALA A 308 -5.39 16.85 19.45
N GLY A 309 -6.43 17.68 19.51
CA GLY A 309 -6.31 19.07 19.94
C GLY A 309 -7.62 19.82 19.80
N THR A 310 -7.68 21.01 20.40
CA THR A 310 -8.82 21.90 20.27
C THR A 310 -8.36 23.22 19.65
N CYS A 311 -9.02 23.65 18.58
CA CYS A 311 -8.71 24.92 17.95
C CYS A 311 -9.05 26.08 18.89
N THR A 312 -8.07 26.93 19.18
CA THR A 312 -8.22 28.08 20.10
C THR A 312 -9.14 29.16 19.54
N VAL A 313 -9.34 29.21 18.22
CA VAL A 313 -10.15 30.24 17.57
C VAL A 313 -11.61 29.79 17.42
N CYS A 314 -11.85 28.60 16.88
CA CYS A 314 -13.22 28.16 16.59
C CYS A 314 -13.79 27.15 17.60
N GLY A 315 -12.95 26.59 18.48
CA GLY A 315 -13.33 25.56 19.46
C GLY A 315 -13.56 24.17 18.86
N TYR A 316 -13.22 23.95 17.59
CA TYR A 316 -13.27 22.62 17.00
C TYR A 316 -12.26 21.70 17.68
N SER A 317 -12.72 20.53 18.13
CA SER A 317 -11.85 19.52 18.72
C SER A 317 -11.71 18.35 17.79
N MET A 318 -10.47 17.94 17.56
CA MET A 318 -10.10 16.76 16.78
C MET A 318 -9.47 15.72 17.69
N ASP A 319 -9.85 14.47 17.51
CA ASP A 319 -9.19 13.31 18.12
C ASP A 319 -9.23 12.16 17.11
N THR A 320 -8.11 11.89 16.49
CA THR A 320 -8.01 10.97 15.38
C THR A 320 -6.87 10.00 15.61
N VAL A 321 -7.15 8.71 15.48
CA VAL A 321 -6.16 7.63 15.49
C VAL A 321 -5.69 7.40 14.06
N LEU A 322 -4.38 7.34 13.87
CA LEU A 322 -3.71 6.96 12.64
C LEU A 322 -3.28 5.50 12.78
N PRO A 323 -3.87 4.56 12.03
CA PRO A 323 -3.48 3.16 12.13
C PRO A 323 -2.01 2.92 11.85
N ALA A 324 -1.41 1.94 12.55
CA ALA A 324 -0.05 1.49 12.29
C ALA A 324 0.14 1.07 10.82
N TYR A 325 1.29 1.43 10.24
CA TYR A 325 1.54 1.23 8.80
C TYR A 325 1.86 -0.22 8.42
N GLY A 326 2.21 -1.06 9.38
CA GLY A 326 2.85 -2.35 9.12
C GLY A 326 4.31 -2.21 8.69
N HIS A 327 5.00 -3.32 8.58
CA HIS A 327 6.39 -3.32 8.12
C HIS A 327 6.44 -3.37 6.58
N ASP A 328 7.38 -2.62 6.02
CA ASP A 328 7.77 -2.64 4.61
C ASP A 328 9.14 -3.33 4.51
N TRP A 329 9.11 -4.66 4.31
CA TRP A 329 10.31 -5.47 4.29
C TRP A 329 11.08 -5.29 2.97
N ASP A 330 12.40 -5.30 3.05
CA ASP A 330 13.28 -5.37 1.88
C ASP A 330 13.25 -6.80 1.26
N GLU A 331 14.02 -6.99 0.20
CA GLU A 331 14.17 -8.30 -0.47
C GLU A 331 14.83 -9.35 0.43
N GLY A 332 15.43 -8.91 1.51
CA GLY A 332 16.10 -9.74 2.50
C GLY A 332 17.50 -10.21 2.09
N LYS A 333 18.25 -10.61 3.09
CA LYS A 333 19.57 -11.21 2.95
C LYS A 333 19.52 -12.65 3.42
N VAL A 334 19.89 -13.59 2.56
CA VAL A 334 20.02 -14.99 2.95
C VAL A 334 21.09 -15.10 4.02
N LEU A 335 20.70 -15.53 5.22
CA LEU A 335 21.60 -15.81 6.33
C LEU A 335 22.11 -17.24 6.31
N SER A 336 21.24 -18.16 5.93
CA SER A 336 21.60 -19.56 5.75
C SER A 336 20.78 -20.15 4.61
N GLU A 337 21.42 -20.94 3.75
CA GLU A 337 20.72 -21.78 2.78
C GLU A 337 20.11 -22.98 3.49
N PRO A 338 19.04 -23.57 2.96
CA PRO A 338 18.53 -24.83 3.44
C PRO A 338 19.62 -25.91 3.38
N ASP A 339 19.75 -26.72 4.43
CA ASP A 339 20.70 -27.82 4.49
C ASP A 339 19.99 -29.11 4.88
N GLY A 340 19.82 -30.00 3.93
CA GLY A 340 19.11 -31.25 4.12
C GLY A 340 17.67 -31.06 4.55
N LEU A 341 17.38 -31.33 5.82
CA LEU A 341 16.05 -31.21 6.45
C LEU A 341 15.79 -29.85 7.09
N LEU A 342 16.81 -29.00 7.20
CA LEU A 342 16.70 -27.72 7.90
C LEU A 342 16.35 -26.61 6.93
N CYS A 343 15.41 -25.76 7.34
CA CYS A 343 15.11 -24.52 6.63
C CYS A 343 16.30 -23.57 6.68
N GLY A 344 16.57 -22.90 5.57
CA GLY A 344 17.38 -21.70 5.57
C GLY A 344 16.61 -20.50 6.11
N PHE A 345 17.28 -19.38 6.29
CA PHE A 345 16.65 -18.14 6.77
C PHE A 345 17.07 -16.95 5.93
N ILE A 346 16.08 -16.09 5.65
CA ILE A 346 16.29 -14.77 5.10
C ILE A 346 16.01 -13.76 6.21
N GLU A 347 16.97 -12.88 6.46
CA GLU A 347 16.75 -11.69 7.29
C GLU A 347 16.25 -10.55 6.41
N HIS A 348 15.14 -9.97 6.78
CA HIS A 348 14.57 -8.79 6.15
C HIS A 348 14.76 -7.57 7.04
N THR A 349 15.04 -6.43 6.45
CA THR A 349 15.07 -5.15 7.15
C THR A 349 13.88 -4.32 6.71
N CYS A 350 13.12 -3.81 7.66
CA CYS A 350 12.05 -2.88 7.32
C CYS A 350 12.61 -1.55 6.81
N ARG A 351 12.25 -1.16 5.60
CA ARG A 351 12.71 0.08 4.96
C ARG A 351 12.25 1.34 5.70
N ARG A 352 11.19 1.24 6.52
CA ARG A 352 10.64 2.37 7.28
C ARG A 352 11.28 2.54 8.66
N CYS A 353 11.40 1.46 9.42
CA CYS A 353 11.84 1.53 10.82
C CYS A 353 13.21 0.93 11.08
N GLY A 354 13.82 0.25 10.11
CA GLY A 354 15.09 -0.46 10.28
C GLY A 354 14.99 -1.71 11.15
N GLY A 355 13.80 -2.08 11.60
CA GLY A 355 13.58 -3.32 12.35
C GLY A 355 13.84 -4.55 11.49
N THR A 356 14.31 -5.65 12.10
CA THR A 356 14.59 -6.90 11.40
C THR A 356 13.45 -7.90 11.57
N GLY A 357 13.18 -8.67 10.52
CA GLY A 357 12.25 -9.80 10.49
C GLY A 357 12.90 -10.97 9.78
N TYR A 358 12.36 -12.17 9.95
CA TYR A 358 12.92 -13.38 9.36
C TYR A 358 11.85 -14.17 8.63
N THR A 359 12.19 -14.68 7.44
CA THR A 359 11.39 -15.70 6.73
C THR A 359 12.23 -16.97 6.56
N ALA A 360 11.55 -18.11 6.66
CA ALA A 360 12.19 -19.39 6.43
C ALA A 360 12.23 -19.70 4.92
N LEU A 361 13.40 -20.15 4.44
CA LEU A 361 13.56 -20.79 3.14
C LEU A 361 13.28 -22.28 3.30
N ALA A 362 12.27 -22.77 2.60
CA ALA A 362 12.00 -24.20 2.62
C ALA A 362 13.15 -24.99 1.98
N PRO A 363 13.51 -26.18 2.49
CA PRO A 363 14.47 -27.07 1.84
C PRO A 363 13.91 -27.54 0.48
N GLU A 364 14.80 -27.86 -0.45
CA GLU A 364 14.41 -28.34 -1.80
C GLU A 364 13.55 -29.60 -1.77
N VAL A 365 13.75 -30.43 -0.76
CA VAL A 365 12.91 -31.60 -0.46
C VAL A 365 12.14 -31.29 0.81
N LEU A 366 10.82 -31.38 0.76
CA LEU A 366 9.99 -31.23 1.95
C LEU A 366 10.41 -32.30 2.94
N ALA A 367 10.91 -31.85 4.12
CA ALA A 367 11.58 -32.69 5.11
C ALA A 367 10.78 -33.95 5.52
N TYR A 368 9.45 -33.86 5.44
CA TYR A 368 8.55 -34.96 5.79
C TYR A 368 8.39 -36.03 4.69
N GLU A 369 8.68 -35.72 3.40
CA GLU A 369 8.62 -36.70 2.30
C GLU A 369 9.67 -37.82 2.45
N GLN A 370 10.66 -37.60 3.30
CA GLN A 370 11.66 -38.61 3.61
C GLN A 370 11.19 -39.65 4.62
N PHE A 371 10.10 -39.38 5.36
CA PHE A 371 9.60 -40.30 6.38
C PHE A 371 8.52 -41.20 5.80
N THR A 372 8.76 -42.49 5.82
CA THR A 372 7.86 -43.50 5.23
C THR A 372 6.72 -43.94 6.17
N ASP A 373 6.78 -43.52 7.44
CA ASP A 373 5.84 -43.88 8.50
C ASP A 373 4.85 -42.74 8.87
N ILE A 374 4.86 -41.63 8.13
CA ILE A 374 3.89 -40.54 8.29
C ILE A 374 2.74 -40.75 7.31
N ASP A 375 1.51 -40.90 7.82
CA ASP A 375 0.29 -40.93 7.00
C ASP A 375 -0.10 -39.51 6.56
N PRO A 376 -0.09 -39.18 5.27
CA PRO A 376 -0.48 -37.86 4.77
C PRO A 376 -1.93 -37.46 5.11
N ASN A 377 -2.78 -38.42 5.45
CA ASN A 377 -4.17 -38.17 5.83
C ASN A 377 -4.39 -38.10 7.35
N ALA A 378 -3.33 -38.27 8.14
CA ALA A 378 -3.43 -38.16 9.58
C ALA A 378 -3.69 -36.71 10.02
N TRP A 379 -4.51 -36.52 11.03
CA TRP A 379 -4.81 -35.19 11.58
C TRP A 379 -3.57 -34.41 12.08
N SER A 380 -2.50 -35.11 12.39
CA SER A 380 -1.23 -34.55 12.88
C SER A 380 -0.25 -34.19 11.76
N TYR A 381 -0.54 -34.55 10.50
CA TYR A 381 0.39 -34.44 9.38
C TYR A 381 0.92 -33.03 9.18
N GLU A 382 0.03 -32.02 9.12
CA GLU A 382 0.42 -30.61 8.94
C GLU A 382 1.24 -30.09 10.13
N GLY A 383 0.91 -30.48 11.36
CA GLY A 383 1.65 -30.11 12.55
C GLY A 383 3.05 -30.71 12.59
N ILE A 384 3.20 -31.96 12.18
CA ILE A 384 4.47 -32.65 12.07
C ILE A 384 5.34 -31.98 10.98
N GLN A 385 4.73 -31.74 9.80
CA GLN A 385 5.35 -31.05 8.70
C GLN A 385 5.95 -29.70 9.13
N PHE A 386 5.17 -28.88 9.82
CA PHE A 386 5.61 -27.58 10.33
C PHE A 386 6.78 -27.73 11.33
N CYS A 387 6.66 -28.64 12.31
CA CYS A 387 7.68 -28.83 13.34
C CYS A 387 9.01 -29.34 12.75
N VAL A 388 8.94 -30.21 11.74
CA VAL A 388 10.14 -30.71 11.05
C VAL A 388 10.78 -29.62 10.20
N MET A 389 9.97 -28.85 9.44
CA MET A 389 10.46 -27.72 8.63
C MET A 389 11.14 -26.65 9.49
N MET A 390 10.62 -26.39 10.69
CA MET A 390 11.19 -25.39 11.61
C MET A 390 12.35 -25.93 12.44
N GLY A 391 12.75 -27.18 12.25
CA GLY A 391 13.81 -27.83 13.04
C GLY A 391 13.44 -28.10 14.49
N TYR A 392 12.17 -27.98 14.87
CA TYR A 392 11.69 -28.26 16.23
C TYR A 392 11.61 -29.76 16.53
N MET A 393 11.47 -30.57 15.51
CA MET A 393 11.41 -32.04 15.62
C MET A 393 12.26 -32.67 14.52
N SER A 394 12.87 -33.77 14.86
CA SER A 394 13.62 -34.63 13.92
C SER A 394 13.10 -36.06 14.01
N GLY A 395 13.26 -36.82 12.94
CA GLY A 395 12.89 -38.22 12.92
C GLY A 395 13.71 -39.07 13.88
N THR A 396 13.24 -40.27 14.17
CA THR A 396 13.91 -41.27 15.01
C THR A 396 14.91 -42.12 14.25
N GLY A 397 14.96 -41.94 12.91
CA GLY A 397 15.90 -42.60 11.99
C GLY A 397 15.96 -41.87 10.67
N ASP A 398 16.77 -42.32 9.74
CA ASP A 398 17.01 -41.65 8.46
C ASP A 398 15.71 -41.49 7.60
N THR A 399 14.75 -42.41 7.77
CA THR A 399 13.49 -42.41 7.00
C THR A 399 12.24 -42.64 7.86
N THR A 400 12.36 -42.57 9.20
CA THR A 400 11.24 -42.81 10.12
C THR A 400 11.07 -41.66 11.12
N PHE A 401 9.84 -41.27 11.34
CA PHE A 401 9.47 -40.20 12.26
C PHE A 401 8.88 -40.74 13.58
N ALA A 402 8.24 -41.92 13.56
CA ALA A 402 7.53 -42.55 14.68
C ALA A 402 6.47 -41.62 15.31
N PRO A 403 5.43 -41.21 14.55
CA PRO A 403 4.45 -40.22 14.99
C PRO A 403 3.65 -40.63 16.22
N ASP A 404 3.50 -41.94 16.49
CA ASP A 404 2.83 -42.51 17.64
C ASP A 404 3.76 -42.76 18.83
N GLY A 405 5.02 -42.37 18.73
CA GLY A 405 6.01 -42.50 19.78
C GLY A 405 5.76 -41.58 20.96
N VAL A 406 6.24 -41.97 22.16
CA VAL A 406 6.15 -41.15 23.36
C VAL A 406 7.11 -39.94 23.23
N THR A 407 6.56 -38.73 23.17
CA THR A 407 7.34 -37.50 23.15
C THR A 407 8.04 -37.30 24.50
N THR A 408 9.38 -37.25 24.51
CA THR A 408 10.16 -37.00 25.72
C THR A 408 10.11 -35.54 26.15
N ARG A 409 10.35 -35.24 27.44
CA ARG A 409 10.43 -33.86 27.93
C ARG A 409 11.49 -33.01 27.21
N ALA A 410 12.56 -33.63 26.74
CA ALA A 410 13.60 -32.95 25.98
C ALA A 410 13.14 -32.49 24.60
N GLN A 411 12.23 -33.21 23.96
CA GLN A 411 11.61 -32.82 22.68
C GLN A 411 10.59 -31.70 22.83
N ILE A 412 9.98 -31.55 24.01
CA ILE A 412 9.03 -30.47 24.33
C ILE A 412 9.76 -29.17 24.69
N VAL A 413 10.94 -29.24 25.30
CA VAL A 413 11.74 -28.04 25.68
C VAL A 413 12.32 -27.30 24.46
N GLN A 414 12.45 -27.94 23.30
CA GLN A 414 12.80 -27.28 22.05
C GLN A 414 11.64 -26.47 21.46
N LEU A 415 10.42 -26.56 22.00
CA LEU A 415 9.22 -25.88 21.57
C LEU A 415 8.88 -24.64 22.45
N SER A 416 9.66 -24.34 23.43
CA SER A 416 9.54 -23.17 24.34
C SER A 416 10.69 -22.20 24.12
#